data_ec94009737cd495ca50c78123eae3fa0
#
_entry.id   ec94009737cd495ca50c78123eae3fa0
#
_cell.length_a   1.000
_cell.length_b   1.000
_cell.length_c   1.000
_cell.angle_alpha   90.00
_cell.angle_beta   90.00
_cell.angle_gamma   90.00
#
_symmetry.space_group_name_H-M   'P 1'
#
loop_
_entity.id
_entity.type
_entity.pdbx_description
1 polymer ?
#
loop_
_entity_poly.entity_id
_entity_poly.type
_entity_poly.pdbx_seq_one_letter_code
_entity_poly.pdbx_strand_id
1 'polypeptide(L)'
;MKNPVLLMVLLALTACQPPDPPAESAAPAVATEASGVVVHLFEWTWADVAEECEAVLGPAGFAAVQVSPPVEHALVEGRPWWERYQPVSYTITGRSGDRAAFADMVSRCQAVGVDIYVDAVLNHMTGVYEGVSTAGTTFGEYDYPGLYGFDDFHHCGLTENDDIEIWDDPAQVRTCELVNLADLRTGTEKVQATLAGYLNDLVSLGVTGFRVDAARHMDPADLSAILARVEGNPVIYQEVLDPDPPSWSADYYPMGRVTEFQYSYMVSDIFQEGTVARLLPGTEGAVWDAASFLPSEQAFVFIDNHDNQRGHGGGGGVVTYKDGRRHPLAMAFMLAYPYGRPRVMSSYAFEDDRQGPPTVDGEAIHRVYGPDGLGCSGPEAPEGWVCEHRQPMVEAMVGFHNAVDGAPLVETWTNGRDQLAFGRAARGFFLLNRSETEPLVQTLPTGLSAGVYCEVVSGGLSVDGQACAGTEVAIGADGRARFEVPPMSAAAFYVDAQVAP
;
A
#
# COMPACT_ATOMS: atom_id res chain seq x y z
N MET A 1 22.81 96.74 1.92
CA MET A 1 22.07 95.74 1.15
C MET A 1 22.36 94.39 1.81
N LYS A 2 21.40 93.85 2.60
CA LYS A 2 21.60 92.66 3.39
C LYS A 2 20.72 91.52 2.81
N ASN A 3 21.34 90.45 2.34
CA ASN A 3 20.64 89.25 1.92
C ASN A 3 20.23 88.44 3.12
N PRO A 4 18.99 87.87 3.20
CA PRO A 4 18.63 86.92 4.19
C PRO A 4 18.93 85.48 3.67
N VAL A 5 19.56 84.66 4.51
CA VAL A 5 19.81 83.26 4.34
C VAL A 5 18.56 82.51 4.73
N LEU A 6 18.00 81.70 3.80
CA LEU A 6 16.81 80.89 4.02
C LEU A 6 17.30 79.50 4.55
N LEU A 7 16.94 79.20 5.79
CA LEU A 7 17.25 77.93 6.45
C LEU A 7 16.13 76.90 6.11
N MET A 8 16.48 75.88 5.28
CA MET A 8 15.57 74.77 4.96
C MET A 8 15.70 73.73 6.02
N VAL A 9 14.64 73.51 6.78
CA VAL A 9 14.54 72.39 7.73
C VAL A 9 13.96 71.17 7.02
N LEU A 10 14.80 70.14 6.80
CA LEU A 10 14.37 68.83 6.32
C LEU A 10 13.71 68.05 7.50
N LEU A 11 12.40 67.86 7.45
CA LEU A 11 11.70 66.85 8.29
C LEU A 11 11.95 65.45 7.67
N ALA A 12 12.69 64.62 8.37
CA ALA A 12 12.76 63.20 8.08
C ALA A 12 11.50 62.47 8.58
N LEU A 13 10.65 62.09 7.63
CA LEU A 13 9.51 61.18 7.92
C LEU A 13 10.08 59.75 8.02
N THR A 14 10.23 59.22 9.22
CA THR A 14 10.43 57.78 9.47
C THR A 14 9.12 57.04 9.19
N ALA A 15 9.03 56.38 8.04
CA ALA A 15 7.96 55.46 7.74
C ALA A 15 8.13 54.20 8.63
N CYS A 16 7.15 53.93 9.51
CA CYS A 16 7.02 52.62 10.15
C CYS A 16 6.70 51.58 9.08
N GLN A 17 7.61 50.68 8.81
CA GLN A 17 7.29 49.44 8.06
C GLN A 17 6.36 48.57 8.92
N PRO A 18 5.31 48.01 8.32
CA PRO A 18 4.53 46.98 8.98
C PRO A 18 5.42 45.75 9.25
N PRO A 19 5.18 44.97 10.33
CA PRO A 19 5.90 43.74 10.58
C PRO A 19 5.67 42.75 9.42
N ASP A 20 6.74 42.05 9.03
CA ASP A 20 6.65 40.97 8.04
C ASP A 20 5.61 39.94 8.50
N PRO A 21 4.81 39.39 7.57
CA PRO A 21 3.92 38.29 7.90
C PRO A 21 4.75 37.12 8.44
N PRO A 22 4.21 36.33 9.40
CA PRO A 22 4.90 35.16 9.90
C PRO A 22 5.25 34.26 8.71
N ALA A 23 6.49 33.77 8.70
CA ALA A 23 6.96 32.85 7.68
C ALA A 23 5.99 31.66 7.64
N GLU A 24 5.34 31.49 6.50
CA GLU A 24 4.53 30.31 6.20
C GLU A 24 5.45 29.09 6.37
N SER A 25 5.15 28.23 7.32
CA SER A 25 5.88 26.98 7.53
C SER A 25 5.86 26.22 6.21
N ALA A 26 7.00 26.07 5.58
CA ALA A 26 7.11 25.29 4.36
C ALA A 26 6.61 23.86 4.70
N ALA A 27 5.60 23.39 3.96
CA ALA A 27 5.19 22.00 4.04
C ALA A 27 6.43 21.11 3.86
N PRO A 28 6.56 20.00 4.62
CA PRO A 28 7.68 19.09 4.48
C PRO A 28 7.79 18.66 3.01
N ALA A 29 9.01 18.65 2.48
CA ALA A 29 9.25 18.19 1.12
C ALA A 29 8.83 16.71 1.06
N VAL A 30 7.84 16.39 0.24
CA VAL A 30 7.43 15.00 0.02
C VAL A 30 8.63 14.24 -0.54
N ALA A 31 8.95 13.09 0.06
CA ALA A 31 10.02 12.21 -0.41
C ALA A 31 9.84 11.93 -1.91
N THR A 32 10.94 11.91 -2.66
CA THR A 32 10.92 11.31 -3.99
C THR A 32 10.75 9.80 -3.81
N GLU A 33 9.51 9.38 -3.90
CA GLU A 33 9.13 7.98 -3.81
C GLU A 33 9.79 7.20 -4.94
N ALA A 34 10.51 6.12 -4.63
CA ALA A 34 10.96 5.19 -5.66
C ALA A 34 9.73 4.61 -6.36
N SER A 35 9.74 4.64 -7.71
CA SER A 35 8.67 3.99 -8.48
C SER A 35 8.72 2.48 -8.30
N GLY A 36 7.61 1.79 -8.53
CA GLY A 36 7.53 0.34 -8.53
C GLY A 36 6.49 -0.23 -7.55
N VAL A 37 6.41 -1.55 -7.56
CA VAL A 37 5.37 -2.31 -6.85
C VAL A 37 5.77 -2.52 -5.39
N VAL A 38 4.84 -2.29 -4.48
CA VAL A 38 4.96 -2.67 -3.07
C VAL A 38 4.27 -4.01 -2.84
N VAL A 39 4.84 -4.87 -2.00
CA VAL A 39 4.17 -6.08 -1.52
C VAL A 39 3.92 -5.98 -0.01
N HIS A 40 2.76 -6.41 0.46
CA HIS A 40 2.47 -6.55 1.88
C HIS A 40 2.62 -8.01 2.29
N LEU A 41 3.70 -8.34 3.00
CA LEU A 41 3.92 -9.66 3.58
C LEU A 41 3.25 -9.72 4.97
N PHE A 42 1.96 -9.99 4.97
CA PHE A 42 1.12 -9.92 6.16
C PHE A 42 1.43 -11.03 7.15
N GLU A 43 1.80 -10.66 8.37
CA GLU A 43 2.10 -11.55 9.50
C GLU A 43 3.41 -12.38 9.38
N TRP A 44 4.21 -12.17 8.37
CA TRP A 44 5.47 -12.90 8.20
C TRP A 44 6.47 -12.61 9.33
N THR A 45 7.31 -13.60 9.66
CA THR A 45 8.44 -13.36 10.57
C THR A 45 9.52 -12.52 9.88
N TRP A 46 10.28 -11.73 10.66
CA TRP A 46 11.35 -10.90 10.09
C TRP A 46 12.41 -11.73 9.35
N ALA A 47 12.71 -12.91 9.86
CA ALA A 47 13.65 -13.82 9.22
C ALA A 47 13.13 -14.33 7.85
N ASP A 48 11.83 -14.60 7.74
CA ASP A 48 11.24 -15.04 6.47
C ASP A 48 11.15 -13.88 5.47
N VAL A 49 10.81 -12.66 5.93
CA VAL A 49 10.83 -11.46 5.06
C VAL A 49 12.23 -11.24 4.49
N ALA A 50 13.29 -11.38 5.30
CA ALA A 50 14.67 -11.24 4.83
C ALA A 50 15.02 -12.28 3.76
N GLU A 51 14.66 -13.55 3.97
CA GLU A 51 14.87 -14.61 2.99
C GLU A 51 14.06 -14.38 1.71
N GLU A 52 12.82 -13.86 1.83
CA GLU A 52 11.97 -13.50 0.70
C GLU A 52 12.54 -12.35 -0.13
N CYS A 53 13.07 -11.32 0.53
CA CYS A 53 13.74 -10.23 -0.17
C CYS A 53 14.87 -10.74 -1.06
N GLU A 54 15.71 -11.64 -0.53
CA GLU A 54 16.86 -12.17 -1.25
C GLU A 54 16.48 -13.17 -2.36
N ALA A 55 15.48 -14.04 -2.08
CA ALA A 55 15.14 -15.14 -2.97
C ALA A 55 14.15 -14.76 -4.07
N VAL A 56 13.23 -13.81 -3.79
CA VAL A 56 12.08 -13.51 -4.66
C VAL A 56 11.96 -12.02 -4.95
N LEU A 57 11.81 -11.16 -3.93
CA LEU A 57 11.40 -9.78 -4.13
C LEU A 57 12.43 -8.94 -4.89
N GLY A 58 13.71 -9.04 -4.50
CA GLY A 58 14.82 -8.38 -5.21
C GLY A 58 14.94 -8.86 -6.66
N PRO A 59 15.05 -10.18 -6.91
CA PRO A 59 15.08 -10.73 -8.28
C PRO A 59 13.88 -10.35 -9.15
N ALA A 60 12.66 -10.33 -8.59
CA ALA A 60 11.45 -9.96 -9.31
C ALA A 60 11.31 -8.43 -9.52
N GLY A 61 12.10 -7.62 -8.80
CA GLY A 61 12.10 -6.16 -8.93
C GLY A 61 10.99 -5.45 -8.15
N PHE A 62 10.51 -6.02 -7.04
CA PHE A 62 9.67 -5.28 -6.10
C PHE A 62 10.45 -4.10 -5.50
N ALA A 63 9.80 -2.94 -5.41
CA ALA A 63 10.44 -1.73 -4.89
C ALA A 63 10.50 -1.72 -3.36
N ALA A 64 9.47 -2.24 -2.70
CA ALA A 64 9.38 -2.25 -1.25
C ALA A 64 8.53 -3.39 -0.72
N VAL A 65 8.75 -3.75 0.54
CA VAL A 65 7.87 -4.64 1.30
C VAL A 65 7.27 -3.88 2.49
N GLN A 66 5.94 -3.91 2.60
CA GLN A 66 5.22 -3.52 3.81
C GLN A 66 5.23 -4.69 4.78
N VAL A 67 5.62 -4.42 6.01
CA VAL A 67 5.63 -5.40 7.11
C VAL A 67 4.61 -5.04 8.18
N SER A 68 4.07 -6.04 8.88
CA SER A 68 3.13 -5.86 10.00
C SER A 68 3.76 -5.05 11.13
N PRO A 69 2.96 -4.41 12.01
CA PRO A 69 3.46 -3.57 13.08
C PRO A 69 4.56 -4.23 13.93
N PRO A 70 5.76 -3.65 14.05
CA PRO A 70 6.89 -4.25 14.80
C PRO A 70 6.87 -3.89 16.27
N VAL A 71 5.73 -3.58 16.84
CA VAL A 71 5.58 -3.10 18.22
C VAL A 71 5.37 -4.25 19.20
N GLU A 72 5.64 -3.97 20.48
CA GLU A 72 5.14 -4.75 21.59
C GLU A 72 3.62 -4.61 21.65
N HIS A 73 2.89 -5.71 21.49
CA HIS A 73 1.43 -5.71 21.44
C HIS A 73 0.82 -6.65 22.48
N ALA A 74 -0.48 -6.47 22.76
CA ALA A 74 -1.22 -7.34 23.66
C ALA A 74 -1.21 -8.79 23.17
N LEU A 75 -1.17 -9.76 24.11
CA LEU A 75 -1.40 -11.15 23.81
C LEU A 75 -2.88 -11.46 23.98
N VAL A 76 -3.54 -11.86 22.91
CA VAL A 76 -4.98 -12.18 22.88
C VAL A 76 -5.20 -13.67 22.73
N GLU A 77 -6.18 -14.22 23.45
CA GLU A 77 -6.53 -15.64 23.35
C GLU A 77 -6.89 -16.03 21.90
N GLY A 78 -6.32 -17.12 21.42
CA GLY A 78 -6.49 -17.59 20.04
C GLY A 78 -5.62 -16.90 19.01
N ARG A 79 -4.77 -15.96 19.43
CA ARG A 79 -3.81 -15.25 18.54
C ARG A 79 -4.43 -14.72 17.26
N PRO A 80 -5.51 -13.92 17.34
CA PRO A 80 -6.13 -13.35 16.15
C PRO A 80 -5.16 -12.38 15.45
N TRP A 81 -5.30 -12.22 14.14
CA TRP A 81 -4.42 -11.34 13.34
C TRP A 81 -4.39 -9.89 13.85
N TRP A 82 -5.53 -9.39 14.33
CA TRP A 82 -5.67 -8.01 14.79
C TRP A 82 -4.95 -7.72 16.13
N GLU A 83 -4.45 -8.73 16.87
CA GLU A 83 -3.65 -8.47 18.07
C GLU A 83 -2.37 -7.66 17.76
N ARG A 84 -1.89 -7.67 16.51
CA ARG A 84 -0.75 -6.87 16.05
C ARG A 84 -1.05 -5.37 16.04
N TYR A 85 -2.32 -5.01 15.94
CA TYR A 85 -2.84 -3.65 15.98
C TYR A 85 -3.29 -3.22 17.38
N GLN A 86 -2.81 -3.92 18.42
CA GLN A 86 -3.07 -3.67 19.83
C GLN A 86 -1.77 -3.27 20.55
N PRO A 87 -1.14 -2.11 20.24
CA PRO A 87 0.16 -1.75 20.81
C PRO A 87 0.08 -1.54 22.32
N VAL A 88 1.11 -1.99 23.04
CA VAL A 88 1.33 -1.78 24.46
C VAL A 88 2.55 -0.89 24.69
N SER A 89 3.58 -1.00 23.86
CA SER A 89 4.68 -0.05 23.78
C SER A 89 5.27 -0.04 22.37
N TYR A 90 6.18 0.90 22.11
CA TYR A 90 6.88 0.99 20.82
C TYR A 90 8.22 0.23 20.81
N THR A 91 8.41 -0.66 21.77
CA THR A 91 9.56 -1.59 21.77
C THR A 91 9.39 -2.59 20.63
N ILE A 92 10.44 -2.77 19.80
CA ILE A 92 10.41 -3.72 18.69
C ILE A 92 10.54 -5.14 19.24
N THR A 93 9.41 -5.70 19.63
CA THR A 93 9.30 -7.08 20.12
C THR A 93 7.88 -7.59 19.95
N GLY A 94 7.66 -8.39 18.94
CA GLY A 94 6.36 -8.92 18.57
C GLY A 94 6.46 -10.37 18.11
N ARG A 95 5.35 -10.92 17.62
CA ARG A 95 5.31 -12.30 17.13
C ARG A 95 6.20 -12.54 15.90
N SER A 96 6.50 -11.50 15.11
CA SER A 96 7.41 -11.63 13.97
C SER A 96 8.90 -11.67 14.34
N GLY A 97 9.25 -11.30 15.56
CA GLY A 97 10.63 -11.32 16.06
C GLY A 97 10.97 -10.10 16.90
N ASP A 98 12.21 -10.04 17.33
CA ASP A 98 12.78 -8.97 18.13
C ASP A 98 13.47 -7.88 17.29
N ARG A 99 13.99 -6.85 17.95
CA ARG A 99 14.72 -5.74 17.32
C ARG A 99 15.94 -6.19 16.50
N ALA A 100 16.65 -7.21 16.94
CA ALA A 100 17.85 -7.68 16.22
C ALA A 100 17.47 -8.37 14.91
N ALA A 101 16.44 -9.21 14.94
CA ALA A 101 15.88 -9.84 13.74
C ALA A 101 15.27 -8.81 12.79
N PHE A 102 14.63 -7.75 13.30
CA PHE A 102 14.10 -6.65 12.50
C PHE A 102 15.22 -5.88 11.78
N ALA A 103 16.29 -5.53 12.49
CA ALA A 103 17.44 -4.83 11.91
C ALA A 103 18.16 -5.67 10.85
N ASP A 104 18.29 -6.99 11.07
CA ASP A 104 18.85 -7.94 10.09
C ASP A 104 17.97 -7.97 8.82
N MET A 105 16.67 -8.08 8.97
CA MET A 105 15.71 -8.02 7.85
C MET A 105 15.88 -6.75 7.02
N VAL A 106 15.87 -5.58 7.66
CA VAL A 106 16.03 -4.29 6.97
C VAL A 106 17.33 -4.27 6.17
N SER A 107 18.45 -4.65 6.77
CA SER A 107 19.76 -4.67 6.13
C SER A 107 19.81 -5.62 4.92
N ARG A 108 19.25 -6.82 5.05
CA ARG A 108 19.27 -7.83 3.99
C ARG A 108 18.35 -7.47 2.81
N CYS A 109 17.16 -6.94 3.08
CA CYS A 109 16.27 -6.45 2.04
C CYS A 109 16.89 -5.29 1.25
N GLN A 110 17.45 -4.30 1.94
CA GLN A 110 18.12 -3.17 1.29
C GLN A 110 19.34 -3.59 0.46
N ALA A 111 20.07 -4.61 0.88
CA ALA A 111 21.21 -5.13 0.14
C ALA A 111 20.85 -5.67 -1.26
N VAL A 112 19.57 -6.03 -1.48
CA VAL A 112 19.03 -6.48 -2.76
C VAL A 112 18.09 -5.47 -3.41
N GLY A 113 18.06 -4.22 -2.92
CA GLY A 113 17.31 -3.11 -3.51
C GLY A 113 15.83 -3.09 -3.15
N VAL A 114 15.41 -3.78 -2.07
CA VAL A 114 14.03 -3.78 -1.57
C VAL A 114 13.92 -2.91 -0.32
N ASP A 115 13.13 -1.86 -0.39
CA ASP A 115 12.85 -0.96 0.73
C ASP A 115 11.91 -1.58 1.77
N ILE A 116 12.01 -1.11 3.03
CA ILE A 116 11.11 -1.55 4.10
C ILE A 116 10.13 -0.43 4.45
N TYR A 117 8.84 -0.75 4.34
CA TYR A 117 7.74 0.08 4.79
C TYR A 117 7.07 -0.57 5.99
N VAL A 118 6.94 0.18 7.08
CA VAL A 118 6.34 -0.32 8.33
C VAL A 118 4.88 0.08 8.41
N ASP A 119 4.04 -0.87 8.80
CA ASP A 119 2.68 -0.59 9.24
C ASP A 119 2.73 0.05 10.64
N ALA A 120 2.46 1.35 10.73
CA ALA A 120 2.63 2.16 11.92
C ALA A 120 1.29 2.48 12.57
N VAL A 121 1.03 1.88 13.73
CA VAL A 121 -0.15 2.16 14.55
C VAL A 121 0.14 3.37 15.42
N LEU A 122 -0.45 4.52 15.07
CA LEU A 122 -0.22 5.81 15.74
C LEU A 122 -1.46 6.38 16.41
N ASN A 123 -2.65 5.95 15.99
CA ASN A 123 -3.92 6.49 16.47
C ASN A 123 -4.26 6.05 17.89
N HIS A 124 -3.92 4.83 18.27
CA HIS A 124 -4.49 4.17 19.44
C HIS A 124 -3.50 3.22 20.10
N MET A 125 -3.85 2.79 21.29
CA MET A 125 -3.25 1.67 22.02
C MET A 125 -4.20 0.44 21.94
N THR A 126 -4.21 -0.43 22.94
CA THR A 126 -5.06 -1.63 22.89
C THR A 126 -6.51 -1.36 23.28
N GLY A 127 -7.45 -2.10 22.66
CA GLY A 127 -8.84 -2.23 23.12
C GLY A 127 -9.06 -3.34 24.14
N VAL A 128 -7.98 -4.02 24.55
CA VAL A 128 -8.00 -5.00 25.66
C VAL A 128 -7.86 -4.24 26.97
N TYR A 129 -8.86 -4.32 27.83
CA TYR A 129 -8.93 -3.54 29.09
C TYR A 129 -7.76 -3.80 30.07
N GLU A 130 -7.23 -5.02 30.12
CA GLU A 130 -6.07 -5.40 30.93
C GLU A 130 -5.43 -6.67 30.36
N GLY A 131 -4.14 -6.81 30.51
CA GLY A 131 -3.46 -7.99 30.01
C GLY A 131 -1.95 -7.97 30.15
N VAL A 132 -1.33 -8.88 29.40
CA VAL A 132 0.11 -9.01 29.28
C VAL A 132 0.50 -8.94 27.81
N SER A 133 1.58 -8.26 27.51
CA SER A 133 2.10 -8.08 26.17
C SER A 133 3.06 -9.17 25.72
N THR A 134 3.53 -9.07 24.49
CA THR A 134 4.59 -9.93 23.91
C THR A 134 5.94 -9.83 24.63
N ALA A 135 6.23 -8.72 25.33
CA ALA A 135 7.42 -8.57 26.14
C ALA A 135 7.19 -8.89 27.63
N GLY A 136 5.97 -9.25 28.02
CA GLY A 136 5.60 -9.52 29.42
C GLY A 136 5.21 -8.27 30.22
N THR A 137 5.03 -7.13 29.58
CA THR A 137 4.52 -5.92 30.23
C THR A 137 3.06 -6.08 30.59
N THR A 138 2.71 -5.84 31.87
CA THR A 138 1.31 -5.76 32.30
C THR A 138 0.80 -4.35 32.03
N PHE A 139 -0.38 -4.23 31.43
CA PHE A 139 -1.02 -2.97 31.09
C PHE A 139 -2.50 -2.96 31.51
N GLY A 140 -3.07 -1.76 31.60
CA GLY A 140 -4.50 -1.53 31.77
C GLY A 140 -5.03 -0.64 30.64
N GLU A 141 -6.35 -0.44 30.57
CA GLU A 141 -7.05 0.27 29.50
C GLU A 141 -6.39 1.62 29.12
N TYR A 142 -6.07 2.45 30.12
CA TYR A 142 -5.38 3.73 29.94
C TYR A 142 -4.11 3.82 30.80
N ASP A 143 -3.46 2.69 31.07
CA ASP A 143 -2.23 2.62 31.85
C ASP A 143 -1.19 1.75 31.16
N TYR A 144 -0.26 2.43 30.48
CA TYR A 144 0.87 1.81 29.77
C TYR A 144 2.17 2.23 30.46
N PRO A 145 2.76 1.38 31.27
CA PRO A 145 3.84 1.74 32.20
C PRO A 145 5.03 2.43 31.54
N GLY A 146 5.32 3.65 31.98
CA GLY A 146 6.44 4.44 31.44
C GLY A 146 6.18 5.13 30.11
N LEU A 147 4.99 4.96 29.53
CA LEU A 147 4.62 5.52 28.25
C LEU A 147 3.43 6.49 28.38
N TYR A 148 2.22 5.96 28.58
CA TYR A 148 0.98 6.72 28.61
C TYR A 148 0.14 6.43 29.86
N GLY A 149 -0.64 7.40 30.29
CA GLY A 149 -1.65 7.29 31.35
C GLY A 149 -2.92 7.99 30.92
N PHE A 150 -3.96 7.98 31.78
CA PHE A 150 -5.31 8.45 31.48
C PHE A 150 -5.39 9.79 30.74
N ASP A 151 -4.59 10.78 31.12
CA ASP A 151 -4.62 12.12 30.51
C ASP A 151 -4.02 12.17 29.08
N ASP A 152 -3.37 11.10 28.61
CA ASP A 152 -2.77 11.00 27.28
C ASP A 152 -3.76 10.49 26.24
N PHE A 153 -4.98 10.14 26.65
CA PHE A 153 -6.06 9.64 25.77
C PHE A 153 -7.17 10.67 25.61
N HIS A 154 -7.87 10.57 24.49
CA HIS A 154 -9.15 11.24 24.34
C HIS A 154 -10.19 10.48 25.18
N HIS A 155 -11.09 11.24 25.80
CA HIS A 155 -12.31 10.78 26.41
C HIS A 155 -13.39 11.64 25.80
N CYS A 156 -13.96 11.22 24.67
CA CYS A 156 -14.75 12.11 23.82
C CYS A 156 -16.03 12.60 24.48
N GLY A 157 -16.66 11.77 25.33
CA GLY A 157 -17.90 12.12 26.02
C GLY A 157 -19.06 12.49 25.08
N LEU A 158 -18.95 12.10 23.81
CA LEU A 158 -19.97 12.34 22.78
C LEU A 158 -20.93 11.17 22.67
N THR A 159 -20.54 10.00 23.15
CA THR A 159 -21.30 8.75 23.18
C THR A 159 -21.27 8.14 24.57
N GLU A 160 -22.09 7.13 24.85
CA GLU A 160 -22.21 6.57 26.19
C GLU A 160 -20.96 5.82 26.65
N ASN A 161 -20.25 5.19 25.71
CA ASN A 161 -19.08 4.34 25.94
C ASN A 161 -17.80 4.85 25.27
N ASP A 162 -17.80 6.12 24.86
CA ASP A 162 -16.71 6.76 24.10
C ASP A 162 -16.41 6.14 22.72
N ASP A 163 -17.10 5.11 22.26
CA ASP A 163 -16.96 4.56 20.92
C ASP A 163 -17.57 5.46 19.83
N ILE A 164 -17.07 5.33 18.61
CA ILE A 164 -17.64 5.98 17.42
C ILE A 164 -19.00 5.36 17.09
N GLU A 165 -20.07 6.15 17.12
CA GLU A 165 -21.42 5.75 16.71
C GLU A 165 -21.82 6.35 15.36
N ILE A 166 -21.29 7.53 15.00
CA ILE A 166 -21.60 8.25 13.76
C ILE A 166 -20.33 8.40 12.95
N TRP A 167 -20.19 7.56 11.93
CA TRP A 167 -18.98 7.44 11.10
C TRP A 167 -18.71 8.60 10.13
N ASP A 168 -19.65 9.54 9.98
CA ASP A 168 -19.51 10.78 9.18
C ASP A 168 -19.39 12.03 10.05
N ASP A 169 -19.42 11.88 11.38
CA ASP A 169 -19.15 12.99 12.30
C ASP A 169 -17.64 13.10 12.57
N PRO A 170 -16.94 14.14 12.05
CA PRO A 170 -15.51 14.31 12.26
C PRO A 170 -15.12 14.39 13.73
N ALA A 171 -16.00 14.91 14.60
CA ALA A 171 -15.70 14.99 16.03
C ALA A 171 -15.61 13.58 16.63
N GLN A 172 -16.61 12.73 16.36
CA GLN A 172 -16.57 11.35 16.87
C GLN A 172 -15.42 10.55 16.23
N VAL A 173 -15.27 10.63 14.91
CA VAL A 173 -14.27 9.83 14.16
C VAL A 173 -12.85 10.15 14.61
N ARG A 174 -12.55 11.38 15.08
CA ARG A 174 -11.19 11.83 15.43
C ARG A 174 -10.93 11.92 16.93
N THR A 175 -11.90 11.64 17.78
CA THR A 175 -11.73 11.77 19.24
C THR A 175 -12.42 10.69 20.07
N CYS A 176 -13.30 9.88 19.45
CA CYS A 176 -13.88 8.73 20.13
C CYS A 176 -13.14 7.45 19.74
N GLU A 177 -13.31 6.41 20.51
CA GLU A 177 -12.62 5.15 20.33
C GLU A 177 -13.10 4.39 19.08
N LEU A 178 -12.17 3.91 18.30
CA LEU A 178 -12.40 2.99 17.20
C LEU A 178 -12.55 1.57 17.78
N VAL A 179 -13.76 1.08 17.91
CA VAL A 179 -14.08 -0.28 18.42
C VAL A 179 -13.37 -0.60 19.75
N ASN A 180 -13.52 0.25 20.73
CA ASN A 180 -12.89 0.25 22.08
C ASN A 180 -11.33 0.34 22.05
N LEU A 181 -10.70 0.74 20.98
CA LEU A 181 -9.25 1.01 20.97
C LEU A 181 -8.98 2.33 21.69
N ALA A 182 -8.19 2.29 22.75
CA ALA A 182 -7.87 3.48 23.56
C ALA A 182 -7.23 4.57 22.69
N ASP A 183 -7.98 5.64 22.39
CA ASP A 183 -7.67 6.66 21.41
C ASP A 183 -6.67 7.68 21.94
N LEU A 184 -5.49 7.80 21.31
CA LEU A 184 -4.41 8.67 21.76
C LEU A 184 -4.74 10.15 21.49
N ARG A 185 -4.50 11.00 22.48
CA ARG A 185 -4.65 12.45 22.38
C ARG A 185 -3.50 13.07 21.58
N THR A 186 -3.55 12.84 20.27
CA THR A 186 -2.48 13.15 19.31
C THR A 186 -2.17 14.65 19.20
N GLY A 187 -3.06 15.52 19.66
CA GLY A 187 -2.83 16.96 19.72
C GLY A 187 -1.86 17.40 20.82
N THR A 188 -1.43 16.51 21.72
CA THR A 188 -0.53 16.86 22.84
C THR A 188 0.95 16.70 22.50
N GLU A 189 1.79 17.59 23.05
CA GLU A 189 3.24 17.57 22.85
C GLU A 189 3.86 16.23 23.25
N LYS A 190 3.41 15.64 24.37
CA LYS A 190 3.91 14.35 24.86
C LYS A 190 3.64 13.24 23.87
N VAL A 191 2.40 13.10 23.40
CA VAL A 191 2.01 12.05 22.46
C VAL A 191 2.73 12.22 21.12
N GLN A 192 2.75 13.45 20.57
CA GLN A 192 3.45 13.76 19.33
C GLN A 192 4.94 13.43 19.40
N ALA A 193 5.61 13.85 20.47
CA ALA A 193 7.04 13.58 20.65
C ALA A 193 7.34 12.08 20.81
N THR A 194 6.46 11.34 21.49
CA THR A 194 6.61 9.90 21.69
C THR A 194 6.43 9.14 20.37
N LEU A 195 5.37 9.45 19.59
CA LEU A 195 5.10 8.84 18.30
C LEU A 195 6.21 9.15 17.28
N ALA A 196 6.65 10.41 17.20
CA ALA A 196 7.79 10.78 16.36
C ALA A 196 9.07 10.07 16.78
N GLY A 197 9.30 9.90 18.08
CA GLY A 197 10.42 9.12 18.62
C GLY A 197 10.41 7.66 18.15
N TYR A 198 9.24 7.02 18.15
CA TYR A 198 9.06 5.68 17.61
C TYR A 198 9.39 5.60 16.12
N LEU A 199 8.84 6.51 15.31
CA LEU A 199 9.11 6.54 13.86
C LEU A 199 10.61 6.80 13.58
N ASN A 200 11.25 7.70 14.32
CA ASN A 200 12.68 7.98 14.21
C ASN A 200 13.57 6.80 14.62
N ASP A 201 13.14 6.01 15.62
CA ASP A 201 13.82 4.78 15.98
C ASP A 201 13.83 3.79 14.82
N LEU A 202 12.69 3.61 14.12
CA LEU A 202 12.58 2.76 12.92
C LEU A 202 13.41 3.30 11.75
N VAL A 203 13.38 4.62 11.49
CA VAL A 203 14.23 5.27 10.48
C VAL A 203 15.71 5.02 10.78
N SER A 204 16.13 5.06 12.05
CA SER A 204 17.51 4.78 12.46
C SER A 204 17.96 3.36 12.14
N LEU A 205 17.02 2.41 12.00
CA LEU A 205 17.27 1.03 11.57
C LEU A 205 17.27 0.86 10.05
N GLY A 206 16.92 1.93 9.28
CA GLY A 206 16.89 1.91 7.83
C GLY A 206 15.48 1.81 7.21
N VAL A 207 14.40 1.91 7.99
CA VAL A 207 13.04 2.00 7.44
C VAL A 207 12.90 3.23 6.58
N THR A 208 12.36 3.07 5.38
CA THR A 208 12.25 4.11 4.35
C THR A 208 10.83 4.58 4.09
N GLY A 209 9.83 3.91 4.67
CA GLY A 209 8.45 4.33 4.53
C GLY A 209 7.53 3.81 5.63
N PHE A 210 6.35 4.44 5.72
CA PHE A 210 5.31 4.09 6.69
C PHE A 210 3.93 4.03 6.03
N ARG A 211 3.19 2.97 6.31
CA ARG A 211 1.74 2.98 6.26
C ARG A 211 1.23 3.50 7.60
N VAL A 212 0.53 4.59 7.62
CA VAL A 212 -0.13 5.07 8.85
C VAL A 212 -1.48 4.37 8.96
N ASP A 213 -1.57 3.45 9.92
CA ASP A 213 -2.79 2.73 10.26
C ASP A 213 -3.84 3.69 10.82
N ALA A 214 -5.12 3.44 10.49
CA ALA A 214 -6.26 4.20 10.99
C ALA A 214 -6.11 5.73 10.89
N ALA A 215 -5.39 6.23 9.89
CA ALA A 215 -5.06 7.66 9.77
C ALA A 215 -6.31 8.56 9.72
N ARG A 216 -7.44 8.06 9.18
CA ARG A 216 -8.73 8.76 9.18
C ARG A 216 -9.17 9.18 10.57
N HIS A 217 -8.78 8.44 11.60
CA HIS A 217 -9.17 8.66 12.99
C HIS A 217 -8.25 9.65 13.73
N MET A 218 -7.19 10.12 13.08
CA MET A 218 -6.32 11.18 13.58
C MET A 218 -6.67 12.51 12.95
N ASP A 219 -6.61 13.61 13.73
CA ASP A 219 -6.71 14.94 13.13
C ASP A 219 -5.54 15.17 12.16
N PRO A 220 -5.79 15.60 10.91
CA PRO A 220 -4.71 15.82 9.93
C PRO A 220 -3.62 16.78 10.39
N ALA A 221 -3.96 17.80 11.21
CA ALA A 221 -2.97 18.73 11.74
C ALA A 221 -2.06 18.06 12.77
N ASP A 222 -2.61 17.15 13.59
CA ASP A 222 -1.85 16.39 14.59
C ASP A 222 -0.90 15.39 13.91
N LEU A 223 -1.40 14.63 12.92
CA LEU A 223 -0.59 13.72 12.14
C LEU A 223 0.54 14.47 11.40
N SER A 224 0.22 15.61 10.80
CA SER A 224 1.22 16.48 10.17
C SER A 224 2.29 16.95 11.15
N ALA A 225 1.90 17.32 12.38
CA ALA A 225 2.84 17.74 13.42
C ALA A 225 3.75 16.59 13.90
N ILE A 226 3.25 15.37 13.96
CA ILE A 226 4.04 14.16 14.25
C ILE A 226 5.05 13.91 13.14
N LEU A 227 4.59 13.86 11.89
CA LEU A 227 5.43 13.57 10.72
C LEU A 227 6.49 14.64 10.46
N ALA A 228 6.21 15.90 10.78
CA ALA A 228 7.18 16.99 10.68
C ALA A 228 8.40 16.83 11.63
N ARG A 229 8.32 15.93 12.63
CA ARG A 229 9.40 15.59 13.56
C ARG A 229 10.18 14.34 13.14
N VAL A 230 9.76 13.68 12.05
CA VAL A 230 10.41 12.45 11.57
C VAL A 230 11.58 12.80 10.68
N GLU A 231 12.73 12.20 10.98
CA GLU A 231 13.97 12.39 10.23
C GLU A 231 13.97 11.58 8.93
N GLY A 232 14.89 11.91 8.00
CA GLY A 232 15.13 11.11 6.79
C GLY A 232 14.06 11.24 5.70
N ASN A 233 12.96 11.93 5.93
CA ASN A 233 11.89 12.15 4.97
C ASN A 233 11.33 10.82 4.36
N PRO A 234 10.82 9.89 5.17
CA PRO A 234 10.31 8.61 4.68
C PRO A 234 9.09 8.78 3.77
N VAL A 235 8.86 7.78 2.92
CA VAL A 235 7.60 7.68 2.15
C VAL A 235 6.43 7.47 3.11
N ILE A 236 5.37 8.25 2.93
CA ILE A 236 4.15 8.12 3.74
C ILE A 236 2.98 7.73 2.84
N TYR A 237 2.24 6.73 3.26
CA TYR A 237 0.88 6.52 2.78
C TYR A 237 -0.03 6.16 3.94
N GLN A 238 -1.27 6.59 3.84
CA GLN A 238 -2.18 6.71 4.96
C GLN A 238 -3.43 5.90 4.70
N GLU A 239 -3.85 5.14 5.69
CA GLU A 239 -5.14 4.48 5.60
C GLU A 239 -6.25 5.46 5.91
N VAL A 240 -6.95 5.88 4.86
CA VAL A 240 -8.14 6.72 4.97
C VAL A 240 -9.28 6.04 4.23
N LEU A 241 -10.16 5.41 4.98
CA LEU A 241 -11.38 4.84 4.44
C LEU A 241 -12.36 5.98 4.17
N ASP A 242 -12.47 6.38 2.91
CA ASP A 242 -13.32 7.48 2.45
C ASP A 242 -14.50 6.94 1.64
N PRO A 243 -15.72 6.91 2.19
CA PRO A 243 -16.88 6.37 1.49
C PRO A 243 -17.37 7.27 0.35
N ASP A 244 -16.98 8.54 0.33
CA ASP A 244 -17.33 9.52 -0.71
C ASP A 244 -16.11 10.41 -1.01
N PRO A 245 -15.07 9.86 -1.67
CA PRO A 245 -13.85 10.61 -1.96
C PRO A 245 -14.12 11.85 -2.83
N PRO A 246 -13.42 12.97 -2.60
CA PRO A 246 -12.31 13.13 -1.65
C PRO A 246 -12.70 13.79 -0.32
N SER A 247 -13.88 13.48 0.22
CA SER A 247 -14.47 14.18 1.39
C SER A 247 -13.57 14.16 2.63
N TRP A 248 -12.84 13.08 2.86
CA TRP A 248 -11.88 12.92 3.95
C TRP A 248 -10.43 12.89 3.43
N SER A 249 -10.20 12.19 2.33
CA SER A 249 -8.87 11.90 1.78
C SER A 249 -8.06 13.16 1.47
N ALA A 250 -8.71 14.23 1.01
CA ALA A 250 -8.04 15.46 0.61
C ALA A 250 -7.26 16.14 1.75
N ASP A 251 -7.71 15.99 3.00
CA ASP A 251 -7.03 16.55 4.16
C ASP A 251 -5.66 15.90 4.42
N TYR A 252 -5.45 14.69 3.92
CA TYR A 252 -4.23 13.89 4.13
C TYR A 252 -3.22 13.97 2.97
N TYR A 253 -3.60 14.49 1.81
CA TYR A 253 -2.70 14.61 0.65
C TYR A 253 -1.38 15.37 0.91
N PRO A 254 -1.35 16.42 1.76
CA PRO A 254 -0.09 17.12 2.03
C PRO A 254 0.98 16.26 2.70
N MET A 255 0.60 15.13 3.31
CA MET A 255 1.50 14.26 4.05
C MET A 255 1.96 13.05 3.26
N GLY A 256 1.28 12.71 2.16
CA GLY A 256 1.63 11.55 1.34
C GLY A 256 0.42 10.97 0.60
N ARG A 257 0.59 9.76 0.07
CA ARG A 257 -0.49 9.05 -0.62
C ARG A 257 -1.55 8.56 0.37
N VAL A 258 -2.73 8.27 -0.17
CA VAL A 258 -3.86 7.73 0.57
C VAL A 258 -4.29 6.40 -0.07
N THR A 259 -4.69 5.44 0.75
CA THR A 259 -5.22 4.15 0.28
C THR A 259 -6.52 4.34 -0.51
N GLU A 260 -6.57 3.79 -1.72
CA GLU A 260 -7.70 3.98 -2.64
C GLU A 260 -8.65 2.78 -2.57
N PHE A 261 -9.56 2.80 -1.61
CA PHE A 261 -10.54 1.73 -1.40
C PHE A 261 -11.58 1.62 -2.52
N GLN A 262 -11.98 2.74 -3.15
CA GLN A 262 -12.95 2.70 -4.25
C GLN A 262 -12.41 1.92 -5.45
N TYR A 263 -11.09 2.01 -5.70
CA TYR A 263 -10.45 1.20 -6.73
C TYR A 263 -10.61 -0.29 -6.45
N SER A 264 -10.33 -0.72 -5.22
CA SER A 264 -10.49 -2.11 -4.79
C SER A 264 -11.91 -2.62 -5.05
N TYR A 265 -12.94 -1.90 -4.61
CA TYR A 265 -14.33 -2.29 -4.76
C TYR A 265 -14.77 -2.32 -6.22
N MET A 266 -14.54 -1.23 -6.96
CA MET A 266 -15.05 -1.10 -8.32
C MET A 266 -14.36 -2.04 -9.31
N VAL A 267 -13.05 -2.25 -9.16
CA VAL A 267 -12.33 -3.24 -9.98
C VAL A 267 -12.80 -4.64 -9.64
N SER A 268 -12.97 -4.96 -8.36
CA SER A 268 -13.47 -6.26 -7.92
C SER A 268 -14.86 -6.58 -8.49
N ASP A 269 -15.81 -5.64 -8.42
CA ASP A 269 -17.14 -5.80 -9.00
C ASP A 269 -17.07 -6.12 -10.51
N ILE A 270 -16.25 -5.36 -11.24
CA ILE A 270 -16.06 -5.56 -12.68
C ILE A 270 -15.50 -6.96 -13.00
N PHE A 271 -14.54 -7.43 -12.19
CA PHE A 271 -13.99 -8.77 -12.37
C PHE A 271 -14.98 -9.89 -11.98
N GLN A 272 -15.80 -9.66 -10.98
CA GLN A 272 -16.87 -10.59 -10.59
C GLN A 272 -17.96 -10.67 -11.67
N GLU A 273 -18.43 -9.54 -12.16
CA GLU A 273 -19.45 -9.45 -13.22
C GLU A 273 -18.96 -9.91 -14.60
N GLY A 274 -17.65 -9.85 -14.86
CA GLY A 274 -17.03 -10.18 -16.16
C GLY A 274 -17.19 -9.08 -17.21
N THR A 275 -17.31 -7.82 -16.80
CA THR A 275 -17.50 -6.65 -17.68
C THR A 275 -16.23 -5.80 -17.78
N VAL A 276 -15.07 -6.44 -18.00
CA VAL A 276 -13.76 -5.77 -17.99
C VAL A 276 -13.58 -4.66 -19.03
N ALA A 277 -14.42 -4.60 -20.04
CA ALA A 277 -14.48 -3.49 -20.99
C ALA A 277 -14.63 -2.13 -20.26
N ARG A 278 -15.35 -2.09 -19.14
CA ARG A 278 -15.56 -0.89 -18.30
C ARG A 278 -14.29 -0.37 -17.63
N LEU A 279 -13.21 -1.13 -17.65
CA LEU A 279 -11.88 -0.72 -17.16
C LEU A 279 -11.14 0.16 -18.19
N LEU A 280 -11.65 0.35 -19.40
CA LEU A 280 -11.05 1.24 -20.38
C LEU A 280 -11.83 2.55 -20.47
N PRO A 281 -11.14 3.71 -20.53
CA PRO A 281 -11.81 5.00 -20.70
C PRO A 281 -12.54 5.06 -22.07
N GLY A 282 -13.69 5.76 -22.08
CA GLY A 282 -14.49 5.95 -23.28
C GLY A 282 -15.35 4.75 -23.68
N THR A 283 -15.44 3.70 -22.86
CA THR A 283 -16.40 2.60 -23.03
C THR A 283 -17.71 2.92 -22.32
N GLU A 284 -18.80 2.23 -22.68
CA GLU A 284 -20.08 2.40 -21.99
C GLU A 284 -19.97 1.97 -20.53
N GLY A 285 -20.29 2.88 -19.63
CA GLY A 285 -20.19 2.65 -18.19
C GLY A 285 -18.76 2.52 -17.67
N ALA A 286 -17.80 3.18 -18.34
CA ALA A 286 -16.41 3.20 -17.88
C ALA A 286 -16.32 3.64 -16.40
N VAL A 287 -15.59 2.89 -15.64
CA VAL A 287 -15.44 3.13 -14.19
C VAL A 287 -14.82 4.50 -13.90
N TRP A 288 -13.95 4.97 -14.77
CA TRP A 288 -13.25 6.25 -14.66
C TRP A 288 -14.15 7.48 -14.83
N ASP A 289 -15.31 7.33 -15.46
CA ASP A 289 -16.26 8.42 -15.72
C ASP A 289 -17.24 8.62 -14.56
N ALA A 290 -17.47 7.59 -13.74
CA ALA A 290 -18.51 7.56 -12.73
C ALA A 290 -17.97 7.64 -11.29
N ALA A 291 -16.70 7.37 -11.09
CA ALA A 291 -16.13 7.21 -9.76
C ALA A 291 -15.49 8.50 -9.24
N SER A 292 -15.63 8.69 -7.96
CA SER A 292 -14.86 9.66 -7.19
C SER A 292 -13.49 9.07 -6.84
N PHE A 293 -12.72 8.66 -7.86
CA PHE A 293 -11.35 8.19 -7.63
C PHE A 293 -10.44 9.34 -7.20
N LEU A 294 -9.50 9.01 -6.33
CA LEU A 294 -8.44 9.94 -5.94
C LEU A 294 -7.58 10.33 -7.16
N PRO A 295 -6.94 11.51 -7.17
CA PRO A 295 -5.92 11.82 -8.16
C PRO A 295 -4.84 10.71 -8.16
N SER A 296 -4.42 10.27 -9.35
CA SER A 296 -3.49 9.12 -9.49
C SER A 296 -2.20 9.28 -8.69
N GLU A 297 -1.69 10.51 -8.60
CA GLU A 297 -0.50 10.86 -7.80
C GLU A 297 -0.71 10.77 -6.29
N GLN A 298 -1.97 10.74 -5.84
CA GLN A 298 -2.34 10.61 -4.43
C GLN A 298 -2.79 9.19 -4.07
N ALA A 299 -3.14 8.38 -5.07
CA ALA A 299 -3.70 7.06 -4.87
C ALA A 299 -2.63 6.00 -4.57
N PHE A 300 -2.84 5.20 -3.51
CA PHE A 300 -2.13 3.96 -3.23
C PHE A 300 -3.11 2.80 -3.43
N VAL A 301 -2.97 2.07 -4.54
CA VAL A 301 -4.00 1.15 -5.03
C VAL A 301 -3.71 -0.31 -4.67
N PHE A 302 -4.76 -1.09 -4.51
CA PHE A 302 -4.73 -2.53 -4.25
C PHE A 302 -6.03 -3.19 -4.72
N ILE A 303 -5.99 -4.47 -5.01
CA ILE A 303 -7.20 -5.27 -5.28
C ILE A 303 -7.84 -5.67 -3.96
N ASP A 304 -7.03 -6.15 -3.02
CA ASP A 304 -7.43 -6.56 -1.68
C ASP A 304 -6.38 -6.16 -0.64
N ASN A 305 -6.78 -6.12 0.61
CA ASN A 305 -5.91 -5.93 1.77
C ASN A 305 -6.30 -6.90 2.89
N HIS A 306 -5.56 -6.87 4.01
CA HIS A 306 -5.79 -7.78 5.13
C HIS A 306 -7.15 -7.59 5.82
N ASP A 307 -7.76 -6.38 5.75
CA ASP A 307 -9.08 -6.07 6.30
C ASP A 307 -10.20 -6.51 5.36
N ASN A 308 -10.19 -6.00 4.10
CA ASN A 308 -11.30 -6.24 3.20
C ASN A 308 -11.38 -7.69 2.70
N GLN A 309 -10.26 -8.45 2.70
CA GLN A 309 -10.28 -9.91 2.54
C GLN A 309 -11.19 -10.61 3.56
N ARG A 310 -11.35 -10.01 4.74
CA ARG A 310 -12.08 -10.53 5.90
C ARG A 310 -13.42 -9.84 6.11
N GLY A 311 -13.82 -8.94 5.22
CA GLY A 311 -15.05 -8.17 5.33
C GLY A 311 -14.99 -7.01 6.31
N HIS A 312 -13.78 -6.62 6.76
CA HIS A 312 -13.54 -5.43 7.59
C HIS A 312 -13.22 -4.20 6.73
N GLY A 313 -12.98 -3.05 7.37
CA GLY A 313 -12.57 -1.83 6.69
C GLY A 313 -13.58 -1.33 5.65
N GLY A 314 -14.89 -1.41 5.93
CA GLY A 314 -15.93 -1.06 4.97
C GLY A 314 -16.06 -2.06 3.82
N GLY A 315 -15.35 -3.19 3.91
CA GLY A 315 -15.23 -4.21 2.87
C GLY A 315 -16.43 -5.14 2.76
N GLY A 316 -16.41 -5.90 1.71
CA GLY A 316 -17.39 -6.92 1.31
C GLY A 316 -17.40 -6.98 -0.21
N GLY A 317 -17.33 -8.19 -0.77
CA GLY A 317 -17.40 -8.37 -2.21
C GLY A 317 -16.14 -8.06 -3.01
N VAL A 318 -14.98 -7.86 -2.37
CA VAL A 318 -13.71 -7.73 -3.11
C VAL A 318 -13.22 -9.10 -3.62
N VAL A 319 -12.50 -9.06 -4.73
CA VAL A 319 -11.83 -10.23 -5.30
C VAL A 319 -10.57 -10.53 -4.48
N THR A 320 -10.47 -11.77 -3.99
CA THR A 320 -9.36 -12.23 -3.15
C THR A 320 -8.77 -13.53 -3.71
N TYR A 321 -7.73 -14.07 -3.08
CA TYR A 321 -7.18 -15.38 -3.46
C TYR A 321 -8.24 -16.50 -3.51
N LYS A 322 -9.36 -16.36 -2.78
CA LYS A 322 -10.48 -17.33 -2.77
C LYS A 322 -11.30 -17.35 -4.07
N ASP A 323 -11.13 -16.34 -4.93
CA ASP A 323 -11.83 -16.21 -6.22
C ASP A 323 -11.07 -16.87 -7.38
N GLY A 324 -10.08 -17.68 -7.08
CA GLY A 324 -9.31 -18.43 -8.08
C GLY A 324 -8.65 -17.51 -9.10
N ARG A 325 -8.80 -17.79 -10.39
CA ARG A 325 -8.13 -17.03 -11.47
C ARG A 325 -8.56 -15.57 -11.60
N ARG A 326 -9.68 -15.15 -11.00
CA ARG A 326 -10.11 -13.75 -11.06
C ARG A 326 -9.14 -12.82 -10.33
N HIS A 327 -8.61 -13.28 -9.21
CA HIS A 327 -7.69 -12.50 -8.39
C HIS A 327 -6.37 -12.15 -9.12
N PRO A 328 -5.58 -13.12 -9.61
CA PRO A 328 -4.36 -12.77 -10.35
C PRO A 328 -4.62 -11.97 -11.63
N LEU A 329 -5.80 -12.12 -12.28
CA LEU A 329 -6.17 -11.29 -13.42
C LEU A 329 -6.44 -9.83 -13.02
N ALA A 330 -7.12 -9.60 -11.89
CA ALA A 330 -7.35 -8.26 -11.36
C ALA A 330 -6.02 -7.60 -10.95
N MET A 331 -5.13 -8.36 -10.30
CA MET A 331 -3.78 -7.87 -9.97
C MET A 331 -2.96 -7.57 -11.23
N ALA A 332 -3.01 -8.42 -12.27
CA ALA A 332 -2.32 -8.15 -13.52
C ALA A 332 -2.83 -6.88 -14.21
N PHE A 333 -4.14 -6.62 -14.17
CA PHE A 333 -4.70 -5.36 -14.66
C PHE A 333 -4.17 -4.16 -13.84
N MET A 334 -4.22 -4.23 -12.51
CA MET A 334 -3.69 -3.18 -11.62
C MET A 334 -2.23 -2.85 -11.93
N LEU A 335 -1.40 -3.87 -12.11
CA LEU A 335 0.03 -3.71 -12.41
C LEU A 335 0.28 -3.18 -13.84
N ALA A 336 -0.65 -3.40 -14.78
CA ALA A 336 -0.53 -2.93 -16.15
C ALA A 336 -1.07 -1.51 -16.38
N TYR A 337 -2.08 -1.09 -15.61
CA TYR A 337 -2.81 0.16 -15.86
C TYR A 337 -2.14 1.36 -15.17
N PRO A 338 -2.07 2.57 -15.81
CA PRO A 338 -1.35 3.72 -15.27
C PRO A 338 -2.19 4.51 -14.26
N TYR A 339 -2.54 3.91 -13.14
CA TYR A 339 -3.28 4.58 -12.09
C TYR A 339 -2.75 4.20 -10.70
N GLY A 340 -2.40 5.21 -9.91
CA GLY A 340 -1.92 5.05 -8.54
C GLY A 340 -0.60 4.30 -8.42
N ARG A 341 -0.16 4.07 -7.20
CA ARG A 341 0.96 3.19 -6.87
C ARG A 341 0.43 1.85 -6.39
N PRO A 342 0.77 0.72 -7.03
CA PRO A 342 0.20 -0.56 -6.70
C PRO A 342 0.86 -1.24 -5.51
N ARG A 343 0.02 -1.89 -4.68
CA ARG A 343 0.42 -2.81 -3.62
C ARG A 343 -0.23 -4.17 -3.84
N VAL A 344 0.58 -5.21 -3.85
CA VAL A 344 0.14 -6.60 -3.87
C VAL A 344 0.00 -7.11 -2.43
N MET A 345 -1.14 -7.71 -2.11
CA MET A 345 -1.33 -8.42 -0.85
C MET A 345 -0.69 -9.80 -0.91
N SER A 346 -0.09 -10.24 0.18
CA SER A 346 0.35 -11.62 0.39
C SER A 346 -0.09 -12.08 1.77
N SER A 347 -0.96 -13.05 1.79
CA SER A 347 -1.67 -13.51 2.98
C SER A 347 -1.46 -15.00 3.27
N TYR A 348 -2.22 -15.50 4.19
CA TYR A 348 -2.37 -16.93 4.52
C TYR A 348 -3.83 -17.35 4.35
N ALA A 349 -4.06 -18.64 4.20
CA ALA A 349 -5.39 -19.21 4.11
C ALA A 349 -6.12 -19.12 5.46
N PHE A 350 -7.36 -18.65 5.43
CA PHE A 350 -8.22 -18.53 6.61
C PHE A 350 -9.67 -18.88 6.27
N GLU A 351 -10.40 -19.41 7.25
CA GLU A 351 -11.83 -19.68 7.17
C GLU A 351 -12.64 -18.70 8.04
N ASP A 352 -12.10 -18.33 9.19
CA ASP A 352 -12.69 -17.39 10.14
C ASP A 352 -12.04 -16.01 9.98
N ASP A 353 -12.82 -14.94 10.02
CA ASP A 353 -12.36 -13.57 9.83
C ASP A 353 -11.38 -13.07 10.91
N ARG A 354 -11.38 -13.73 12.08
CA ARG A 354 -10.47 -13.44 13.21
C ARG A 354 -9.20 -14.29 13.19
N GLN A 355 -9.15 -15.31 12.35
CA GLN A 355 -8.06 -16.28 12.32
C GLN A 355 -6.71 -15.57 12.09
N GLY A 356 -5.74 -15.84 12.99
CA GLY A 356 -4.35 -15.41 12.87
C GLY A 356 -3.54 -16.25 11.88
N PRO A 357 -2.26 -15.94 11.70
CA PRO A 357 -1.37 -16.68 10.79
C PRO A 357 -1.16 -18.13 11.24
N PRO A 358 -0.66 -19.00 10.36
CA PRO A 358 -0.28 -20.36 10.74
C PRO A 358 0.68 -20.35 11.94
N THR A 359 0.43 -21.22 12.91
CA THR A 359 1.21 -21.26 14.16
C THR A 359 1.74 -22.65 14.46
N VAL A 360 2.86 -22.69 15.19
CA VAL A 360 3.35 -23.90 15.84
C VAL A 360 2.72 -23.96 17.23
N ASP A 361 2.03 -25.02 17.53
CA ASP A 361 1.37 -25.24 18.85
C ASP A 361 0.42 -24.09 19.30
N GLY A 362 -0.15 -23.34 18.34
CA GLY A 362 -1.07 -22.25 18.62
C GLY A 362 -0.41 -20.94 19.09
N GLU A 363 0.90 -20.86 19.19
CA GLU A 363 1.63 -19.70 19.74
C GLU A 363 2.56 -19.02 18.73
N ALA A 364 3.69 -19.63 18.42
CA ALA A 364 4.66 -19.05 17.50
C ALA A 364 4.19 -19.11 16.07
N ILE A 365 4.46 -18.06 15.28
CA ILE A 365 4.18 -18.06 13.84
C ILE A 365 4.98 -19.19 13.18
N HIS A 366 4.30 -20.03 12.42
CA HIS A 366 4.93 -21.09 11.64
C HIS A 366 5.58 -20.48 10.41
N ARG A 367 6.90 -20.58 10.34
CA ARG A 367 7.71 -19.93 9.31
C ARG A 367 7.38 -20.44 7.91
N VAL A 368 7.60 -19.57 6.91
CA VAL A 368 7.56 -19.92 5.49
C VAL A 368 8.82 -20.73 5.11
N TYR A 369 9.96 -20.27 5.56
CA TYR A 369 11.28 -20.82 5.25
C TYR A 369 11.83 -21.71 6.37
N GLY A 370 12.89 -22.45 6.05
CA GLY A 370 13.63 -23.29 6.97
C GLY A 370 13.27 -24.77 6.88
N PRO A 371 13.95 -25.65 7.66
CA PRO A 371 13.77 -27.10 7.59
C PRO A 371 12.33 -27.56 7.90
N ASP A 372 11.66 -26.83 8.78
CA ASP A 372 10.30 -27.10 9.22
C ASP A 372 9.31 -26.04 8.68
N GLY A 373 9.72 -25.22 7.71
CA GLY A 373 8.88 -24.18 7.11
C GLY A 373 7.76 -24.77 6.26
N LEU A 374 6.58 -24.14 6.30
CA LEU A 374 5.41 -24.59 5.52
C LEU A 374 5.57 -24.39 4.02
N GLY A 375 6.44 -23.44 3.61
CA GLY A 375 6.47 -22.96 2.24
C GLY A 375 5.20 -22.21 1.86
N CYS A 376 5.05 -21.91 0.57
CA CYS A 376 3.85 -21.31 0.00
C CYS A 376 2.92 -22.41 -0.52
N SER A 377 1.75 -22.51 0.08
CA SER A 377 0.74 -23.54 -0.26
C SER A 377 -0.11 -23.15 -1.49
N GLY A 378 -0.13 -21.86 -1.83
CA GLY A 378 -0.94 -21.31 -2.91
C GLY A 378 -2.41 -21.10 -2.55
N PRO A 379 -3.21 -20.52 -3.47
CA PRO A 379 -4.58 -20.07 -3.20
C PRO A 379 -5.60 -21.20 -3.03
N GLU A 380 -5.29 -22.41 -3.48
CA GLU A 380 -6.18 -23.57 -3.40
C GLU A 380 -6.01 -24.37 -2.07
N ALA A 381 -5.01 -24.02 -1.26
CA ALA A 381 -4.75 -24.72 -0.02
C ALA A 381 -5.75 -24.29 1.07
N PRO A 382 -6.25 -25.22 1.89
CA PRO A 382 -7.17 -24.90 2.97
C PRO A 382 -6.49 -24.20 4.15
N GLU A 383 -5.17 -24.32 4.25
CA GLU A 383 -4.34 -23.76 5.33
C GLU A 383 -2.93 -23.44 4.83
N GLY A 384 -2.19 -22.62 5.57
CA GLY A 384 -0.82 -22.26 5.27
C GLY A 384 -0.69 -20.90 4.58
N TRP A 385 0.49 -20.60 4.08
CA TRP A 385 0.82 -19.34 3.43
C TRP A 385 0.39 -19.36 1.96
N VAL A 386 -0.44 -18.39 1.55
CA VAL A 386 -0.94 -18.31 0.16
C VAL A 386 0.13 -17.79 -0.78
N CYS A 387 0.85 -16.74 -0.40
CA CYS A 387 1.94 -16.11 -1.16
C CYS A 387 1.48 -15.64 -2.55
N GLU A 388 0.48 -14.81 -2.62
CA GLU A 388 -0.14 -14.32 -3.86
C GLU A 388 0.88 -13.62 -4.77
N HIS A 389 1.87 -12.95 -4.18
CA HIS A 389 2.94 -12.27 -4.89
C HIS A 389 3.87 -13.22 -5.68
N ARG A 390 3.93 -14.51 -5.32
CA ARG A 390 4.69 -15.54 -6.04
C ARG A 390 3.89 -16.24 -7.15
N GLN A 391 2.61 -15.87 -7.34
CA GLN A 391 1.86 -16.41 -8.47
C GLN A 391 2.54 -15.96 -9.78
N PRO A 392 2.80 -16.89 -10.74
CA PRO A 392 3.60 -16.58 -11.93
C PRO A 392 3.12 -15.34 -12.71
N MET A 393 1.79 -15.14 -12.78
CA MET A 393 1.21 -13.97 -13.43
C MET A 393 1.55 -12.67 -12.68
N VAL A 394 1.46 -12.68 -11.35
CA VAL A 394 1.72 -11.50 -10.52
C VAL A 394 3.20 -11.13 -10.57
N GLU A 395 4.08 -12.11 -10.35
CA GLU A 395 5.53 -11.92 -10.38
C GLU A 395 6.00 -11.37 -11.74
N ALA A 396 5.55 -11.96 -12.85
CA ALA A 396 5.86 -11.48 -14.20
C ALA A 396 5.40 -10.04 -14.45
N MET A 397 4.24 -9.67 -13.90
CA MET A 397 3.68 -8.34 -14.09
C MET A 397 4.39 -7.25 -13.27
N VAL A 398 5.18 -7.59 -12.26
CA VAL A 398 6.06 -6.62 -11.57
C VAL A 398 7.11 -6.09 -12.54
N GLY A 399 7.77 -6.96 -13.30
CA GLY A 399 8.73 -6.56 -14.34
C GLY A 399 8.08 -5.71 -15.45
N PHE A 400 6.87 -6.08 -15.87
CA PHE A 400 6.09 -5.28 -16.81
C PHE A 400 5.81 -3.89 -16.25
N HIS A 401 5.28 -3.78 -15.02
CA HIS A 401 4.98 -2.52 -14.35
C HIS A 401 6.20 -1.59 -14.34
N ASN A 402 7.34 -2.10 -13.88
CA ASN A 402 8.58 -1.33 -13.80
C ASN A 402 9.04 -0.83 -15.18
N ALA A 403 8.92 -1.67 -16.21
CA ALA A 403 9.31 -1.30 -17.57
C ALA A 403 8.42 -0.21 -18.16
N VAL A 404 7.12 -0.16 -17.82
CA VAL A 404 6.15 0.79 -18.41
C VAL A 404 5.83 1.98 -17.52
N ASP A 405 6.46 2.10 -16.36
CA ASP A 405 6.17 3.19 -15.43
C ASP A 405 6.28 4.57 -16.08
N GLY A 406 5.32 5.46 -15.76
CA GLY A 406 5.19 6.79 -16.38
C GLY A 406 4.76 6.79 -17.84
N ALA A 407 4.66 5.64 -18.53
CA ALA A 407 4.22 5.60 -19.92
C ALA A 407 2.69 5.76 -20.02
N PRO A 408 2.16 6.64 -20.89
CA PRO A 408 0.74 6.84 -21.05
C PRO A 408 0.04 5.67 -21.74
N LEU A 409 -1.29 5.58 -21.52
CA LEU A 409 -2.18 4.63 -22.17
C LEU A 409 -2.35 4.99 -23.66
N VAL A 410 -2.20 3.99 -24.55
CA VAL A 410 -2.39 4.11 -25.98
C VAL A 410 -3.00 2.83 -26.55
N GLU A 411 -3.43 2.85 -27.82
CA GLU A 411 -3.86 1.66 -28.58
C GLU A 411 -4.86 0.77 -27.81
N THR A 412 -5.89 1.39 -27.23
CA THR A 412 -6.93 0.66 -26.49
C THR A 412 -7.85 -0.12 -27.39
N TRP A 413 -8.19 -1.35 -27.00
CA TRP A 413 -9.17 -2.21 -27.67
C TRP A 413 -9.98 -3.01 -26.66
N THR A 414 -11.23 -3.28 -26.98
CA THR A 414 -12.09 -4.21 -26.25
C THR A 414 -13.13 -4.85 -27.16
N ASN A 415 -13.60 -6.05 -26.79
CA ASN A 415 -14.77 -6.67 -27.44
C ASN A 415 -16.11 -6.10 -26.92
N GLY A 416 -16.07 -5.09 -26.05
CA GLY A 416 -17.24 -4.48 -25.42
C GLY A 416 -17.76 -5.21 -24.20
N ARG A 417 -17.12 -6.28 -23.74
CA ARG A 417 -17.56 -7.09 -22.59
C ARG A 417 -16.42 -7.57 -21.70
N ASP A 418 -15.80 -8.68 -22.05
CA ASP A 418 -14.93 -9.50 -21.18
C ASP A 418 -13.49 -9.61 -21.66
N GLN A 419 -13.13 -8.86 -22.72
CA GLN A 419 -11.79 -8.82 -23.27
C GLN A 419 -11.34 -7.38 -23.49
N LEU A 420 -10.09 -7.09 -23.16
CA LEU A 420 -9.46 -5.80 -23.39
C LEU A 420 -7.99 -5.93 -23.75
N ALA A 421 -7.44 -4.89 -24.38
CA ALA A 421 -6.02 -4.71 -24.60
C ALA A 421 -5.67 -3.23 -24.62
N PHE A 422 -4.44 -2.88 -24.24
CA PHE A 422 -3.91 -1.54 -24.37
C PHE A 422 -2.38 -1.52 -24.41
N GLY A 423 -1.85 -0.50 -25.07
CA GLY A 423 -0.43 -0.16 -25.05
C GLY A 423 -0.08 0.82 -23.93
N ARG A 424 1.16 0.78 -23.52
CA ARG A 424 1.80 1.74 -22.61
C ARG A 424 2.86 2.50 -23.39
N ALA A 425 2.42 3.47 -24.23
CA ALA A 425 3.26 4.15 -25.24
C ALA A 425 4.06 3.12 -26.09
N ALA A 426 5.35 3.38 -26.31
CA ALA A 426 6.22 2.43 -27.02
C ALA A 426 6.96 1.45 -26.07
N ARG A 427 6.51 1.29 -24.83
CA ARG A 427 7.22 0.53 -23.80
C ARG A 427 6.62 -0.83 -23.48
N GLY A 428 5.29 -0.99 -23.62
CA GLY A 428 4.61 -2.24 -23.31
C GLY A 428 3.26 -2.37 -23.97
N PHE A 429 2.74 -3.60 -24.04
CA PHE A 429 1.41 -3.95 -24.52
C PHE A 429 0.83 -5.04 -23.63
N PHE A 430 -0.40 -4.85 -23.18
CA PHE A 430 -1.10 -5.73 -22.26
C PHE A 430 -2.43 -6.19 -22.88
N LEU A 431 -2.77 -7.47 -22.68
CA LEU A 431 -4.04 -8.07 -23.08
C LEU A 431 -4.63 -8.84 -21.89
N LEU A 432 -5.93 -8.74 -21.72
CA LEU A 432 -6.67 -9.45 -20.69
C LEU A 432 -7.91 -10.12 -21.27
N ASN A 433 -8.06 -11.41 -20.99
CA ASN A 433 -9.22 -12.21 -21.36
C ASN A 433 -9.90 -12.76 -20.09
N ARG A 434 -10.99 -12.11 -19.65
CA ARG A 434 -11.82 -12.52 -18.54
C ARG A 434 -12.91 -13.53 -18.93
N SER A 435 -13.08 -13.80 -20.24
CA SER A 435 -14.03 -14.83 -20.70
C SER A 435 -13.71 -16.18 -20.08
N GLU A 436 -14.72 -16.93 -19.68
CA GLU A 436 -14.56 -18.27 -19.12
C GLU A 436 -14.41 -19.35 -20.20
N THR A 437 -14.82 -19.03 -21.44
CA THR A 437 -14.92 -20.04 -22.52
C THR A 437 -14.23 -19.63 -23.82
N GLU A 438 -14.23 -18.34 -24.17
CA GLU A 438 -13.80 -17.87 -25.47
C GLU A 438 -12.37 -17.33 -25.44
N PRO A 439 -11.47 -17.78 -26.32
CA PRO A 439 -10.15 -17.19 -26.45
C PRO A 439 -10.24 -15.76 -27.04
N LEU A 440 -9.33 -14.88 -26.64
CA LEU A 440 -9.11 -13.61 -27.32
C LEU A 440 -8.22 -13.87 -28.53
N VAL A 441 -8.76 -13.71 -29.74
CA VAL A 441 -8.01 -13.87 -31.00
C VAL A 441 -8.15 -12.62 -31.83
N GLN A 442 -7.11 -11.78 -31.86
CA GLN A 442 -7.15 -10.48 -32.52
C GLN A 442 -5.81 -10.10 -33.16
N THR A 443 -5.88 -9.26 -34.21
CA THR A 443 -4.69 -8.57 -34.75
C THR A 443 -4.78 -7.10 -34.37
N LEU A 444 -3.90 -6.66 -33.45
CA LEU A 444 -3.97 -5.34 -32.81
C LEU A 444 -2.71 -4.52 -33.09
N PRO A 445 -2.83 -3.18 -33.17
CA PRO A 445 -1.68 -2.30 -33.04
C PRO A 445 -1.18 -2.36 -31.61
N THR A 446 0.14 -2.31 -31.40
CA THR A 446 0.76 -2.50 -30.08
C THR A 446 1.42 -1.23 -29.54
N GLY A 447 1.79 -0.31 -30.40
CA GLY A 447 2.66 0.82 -30.07
C GLY A 447 4.14 0.43 -29.95
N LEU A 448 4.47 -0.87 -29.92
CA LEU A 448 5.85 -1.38 -29.85
C LEU A 448 6.52 -1.38 -31.23
N SER A 449 7.83 -1.33 -31.27
CA SER A 449 8.62 -1.44 -32.49
C SER A 449 8.58 -2.86 -33.08
N ALA A 450 8.88 -2.99 -34.38
CA ALA A 450 8.97 -4.30 -35.04
C ALA A 450 10.05 -5.16 -34.36
N GLY A 451 9.75 -6.46 -34.19
CA GLY A 451 10.65 -7.43 -33.55
C GLY A 451 9.93 -8.63 -33.00
N VAL A 452 10.67 -9.54 -32.40
CA VAL A 452 10.15 -10.71 -31.69
C VAL A 452 10.14 -10.42 -30.19
N TYR A 453 8.98 -10.55 -29.58
CA TYR A 453 8.79 -10.29 -28.14
C TYR A 453 8.34 -11.56 -27.43
N CYS A 454 8.88 -11.77 -26.24
CA CYS A 454 8.48 -12.86 -25.37
C CYS A 454 7.31 -12.44 -24.48
N GLU A 455 6.30 -13.29 -24.42
CA GLU A 455 5.16 -13.12 -23.52
C GLU A 455 5.60 -13.44 -22.08
N VAL A 456 5.50 -12.44 -21.18
CA VAL A 456 6.15 -12.54 -19.87
C VAL A 456 5.40 -13.41 -18.86
N VAL A 457 4.08 -13.53 -18.98
CA VAL A 457 3.26 -14.37 -18.08
C VAL A 457 3.49 -15.86 -18.34
N SER A 458 3.77 -16.23 -19.60
CA SER A 458 4.03 -17.63 -19.98
C SER A 458 5.49 -18.08 -19.83
N GLY A 459 6.40 -17.16 -19.49
CA GLY A 459 7.81 -17.52 -19.26
C GLY A 459 8.83 -16.44 -19.61
N GLY A 460 8.46 -15.44 -20.37
CA GLY A 460 9.35 -14.32 -20.71
C GLY A 460 10.56 -14.70 -21.54
N LEU A 461 11.62 -13.90 -21.41
CA LEU A 461 12.88 -14.10 -22.08
C LEU A 461 13.71 -15.19 -21.38
N SER A 462 14.39 -16.06 -22.14
CA SER A 462 15.32 -17.03 -21.59
C SER A 462 16.49 -16.35 -20.85
N VAL A 463 17.12 -17.06 -19.92
CA VAL A 463 18.19 -16.52 -19.07
C VAL A 463 19.36 -15.95 -19.89
N ASP A 464 19.63 -16.52 -21.07
CA ASP A 464 20.68 -16.06 -21.98
C ASP A 464 20.21 -14.93 -22.93
N GLY A 465 18.93 -14.53 -22.86
CA GLY A 465 18.34 -13.46 -23.68
C GLY A 465 18.18 -13.79 -25.16
N GLN A 466 18.39 -15.05 -25.58
CA GLN A 466 18.44 -15.42 -26.99
C GLN A 466 17.11 -15.97 -27.54
N ALA A 467 16.20 -16.39 -26.67
CA ALA A 467 14.93 -17.00 -27.05
C ALA A 467 13.85 -16.71 -26.00
N CYS A 468 12.60 -17.02 -26.32
CA CYS A 468 11.51 -17.01 -25.36
C CYS A 468 11.43 -18.34 -24.62
N ALA A 469 11.29 -18.30 -23.30
CA ALA A 469 11.01 -19.48 -22.50
C ALA A 469 9.52 -19.92 -22.61
N GLY A 470 8.65 -19.00 -23.00
CA GLY A 470 7.22 -19.23 -23.24
C GLY A 470 6.80 -18.84 -24.65
N THR A 471 5.62 -18.22 -24.76
CA THR A 471 5.05 -17.77 -26.03
C THR A 471 5.84 -16.61 -26.63
N GLU A 472 6.09 -16.65 -27.95
CA GLU A 472 6.67 -15.53 -28.68
C GLU A 472 5.66 -14.90 -29.62
N VAL A 473 5.79 -13.59 -29.85
CA VAL A 473 4.97 -12.84 -30.81
C VAL A 473 5.86 -11.96 -31.67
N ALA A 474 5.69 -12.07 -33.00
CA ALA A 474 6.35 -11.22 -33.96
C ALA A 474 5.49 -9.95 -34.23
N ILE A 475 6.03 -8.78 -33.92
CA ILE A 475 5.43 -7.49 -34.26
C ILE A 475 5.95 -7.04 -35.62
N GLY A 476 5.05 -6.81 -36.55
CA GLY A 476 5.37 -6.40 -37.92
C GLY A 476 5.91 -4.96 -38.03
N ALA A 477 6.40 -4.59 -39.19
CA ALA A 477 6.88 -3.24 -39.47
C ALA A 477 5.77 -2.17 -39.39
N ASP A 478 4.51 -2.59 -39.41
CA ASP A 478 3.32 -1.75 -39.21
C ASP A 478 2.91 -1.61 -37.74
N GLY A 479 3.71 -2.14 -36.80
CA GLY A 479 3.44 -2.13 -35.36
C GLY A 479 2.31 -3.05 -34.90
N ARG A 480 1.86 -3.99 -35.76
CA ARG A 480 0.75 -4.90 -35.45
C ARG A 480 1.22 -6.31 -35.23
N ALA A 481 0.49 -7.03 -34.40
CA ALA A 481 0.69 -8.47 -34.17
C ALA A 481 -0.65 -9.20 -33.98
N ARG A 482 -0.66 -10.49 -34.30
CA ARG A 482 -1.77 -11.39 -34.01
C ARG A 482 -1.54 -12.02 -32.64
N PHE A 483 -2.53 -11.89 -31.78
CA PHE A 483 -2.52 -12.43 -30.42
C PHE A 483 -3.56 -13.54 -30.28
N GLU A 484 -3.26 -14.52 -29.42
CA GLU A 484 -4.18 -15.54 -28.97
C GLU A 484 -3.98 -15.74 -27.46
N VAL A 485 -4.98 -15.24 -26.67
CA VAL A 485 -4.93 -15.33 -25.20
C VAL A 485 -6.05 -16.26 -24.75
N PRO A 486 -5.71 -17.34 -24.01
CA PRO A 486 -6.70 -18.31 -23.54
C PRO A 486 -7.77 -17.66 -22.63
N PRO A 487 -8.90 -18.35 -22.39
CA PRO A 487 -9.86 -17.95 -21.39
C PRO A 487 -9.23 -17.78 -19.99
N MET A 488 -9.72 -16.83 -19.21
CA MET A 488 -9.24 -16.54 -17.86
C MET A 488 -7.73 -16.38 -17.77
N SER A 489 -7.15 -15.58 -18.70
CA SER A 489 -5.70 -15.35 -18.79
C SER A 489 -5.38 -13.92 -19.21
N ALA A 490 -4.13 -13.53 -19.01
CA ALA A 490 -3.58 -12.29 -19.51
C ALA A 490 -2.28 -12.56 -20.28
N ALA A 491 -1.87 -11.60 -21.11
CA ALA A 491 -0.58 -11.62 -21.79
C ALA A 491 0.04 -10.23 -21.76
N ALA A 492 1.35 -10.16 -21.59
CA ALA A 492 2.05 -8.89 -21.51
C ALA A 492 3.40 -8.96 -22.24
N PHE A 493 3.73 -7.87 -22.93
CA PHE A 493 4.94 -7.70 -23.74
C PHE A 493 5.55 -6.33 -23.45
N TYR A 494 6.86 -6.26 -23.26
CA TYR A 494 7.54 -4.98 -23.05
C TYR A 494 8.94 -4.96 -23.64
N VAL A 495 9.52 -3.78 -23.74
CA VAL A 495 10.76 -3.54 -24.50
C VAL A 495 11.94 -4.42 -24.08
N ASP A 496 12.07 -4.69 -22.77
CA ASP A 496 13.19 -5.51 -22.25
C ASP A 496 12.96 -7.03 -22.41
N ALA A 497 11.75 -7.43 -22.86
CA ALA A 497 11.42 -8.81 -23.21
C ALA A 497 11.50 -9.07 -24.75
N GLN A 498 12.19 -8.20 -25.49
CA GLN A 498 12.47 -8.39 -26.90
C GLN A 498 13.67 -9.31 -27.10
N VAL A 499 13.54 -10.33 -27.96
CA VAL A 499 14.67 -11.17 -28.38
C VAL A 499 15.66 -10.30 -29.15
N ALA A 500 16.94 -10.43 -28.81
CA ALA A 500 18.00 -9.71 -29.50
C ALA A 500 17.99 -10.06 -31.01
N PRO A 501 18.17 -9.07 -31.92
CA PRO A 501 18.15 -9.26 -33.37
C PRO A 501 19.32 -10.10 -33.89
#